data_563ed79644f7573e4181400e9008236c
#
_entry.id   563ed79644f7573e4181400e9008236c
#
_cell.length_a   1.000
_cell.length_b   1.000
_cell.length_c   1.000
_cell.angle_alpha   90.00
_cell.angle_beta   90.00
_cell.angle_gamma   90.00
#
_symmetry.space_group_name_H-M   'P 1'
#
loop_
_entity.id
_entity.type
_entity.pdbx_description
1 polymer ?
#
loop_
_entity_poly.entity_id
_entity_poly.type
_entity_poly.pdbx_seq_one_letter_code
_entity_poly.pdbx_strand_id
1 'polypeptide(L)'
;MEDSVRINRRDALARLMAITGTVAIGAELFLTGCRSPDAAKRTEPLTPAELALLDEIAETIIPTTDSPGAKAAGVGPFIAATARDCYDDAAYASFRGGLAKIDAASRKRSGKSFVESSASERTSLLEELDREQRAYTQERKGDDAPHYFRLMKELTLTG
;
A
#
# COMPACT_ATOMS: atom_id res chain seq x y z
N MET A 1 5.17 34.20 -47.35
CA MET A 1 3.80 34.26 -46.80
C MET A 1 3.48 32.87 -46.24
N GLU A 2 3.85 32.64 -45.00
CA GLU A 2 3.51 31.38 -44.32
C GLU A 2 2.18 31.50 -43.65
N ASP A 3 1.22 30.78 -44.20
CA ASP A 3 -0.10 30.66 -43.67
C ASP A 3 -0.08 29.78 -42.41
N SER A 4 -0.03 30.37 -41.22
CA SER A 4 -0.06 29.65 -39.98
C SER A 4 -1.48 29.07 -39.78
N VAL A 5 -1.66 27.83 -40.18
CA VAL A 5 -2.88 27.05 -39.95
C VAL A 5 -3.08 26.90 -38.44
N ARG A 6 -3.91 27.74 -37.84
CA ARG A 6 -4.39 27.61 -36.47
C ARG A 6 -5.28 26.37 -36.38
N ILE A 7 -4.74 25.27 -35.94
CA ILE A 7 -5.51 24.06 -35.70
C ILE A 7 -6.33 24.26 -34.40
N ASN A 8 -7.64 24.28 -34.53
CA ASN A 8 -8.56 24.31 -33.40
C ASN A 8 -8.50 22.97 -32.66
N ARG A 9 -8.69 22.98 -31.34
CA ARG A 9 -8.67 21.75 -30.49
C ARG A 9 -9.66 20.69 -31.01
N ARG A 10 -10.81 21.08 -31.54
CA ARG A 10 -11.77 20.16 -32.19
C ARG A 10 -11.23 19.52 -33.45
N ASP A 11 -10.53 20.28 -34.28
CA ASP A 11 -9.95 19.79 -35.53
C ASP A 11 -8.75 18.85 -35.25
N ALA A 12 -7.98 19.10 -34.19
CA ALA A 12 -6.92 18.20 -33.75
C ALA A 12 -7.48 16.87 -33.26
N LEU A 13 -8.57 16.87 -32.49
CA LEU A 13 -9.26 15.65 -32.05
C LEU A 13 -9.91 14.90 -33.20
N ALA A 14 -10.54 15.60 -34.15
CA ALA A 14 -11.15 14.96 -35.32
C ALA A 14 -10.08 14.31 -36.24
N ARG A 15 -8.92 14.94 -36.39
CA ARG A 15 -7.80 14.38 -37.17
C ARG A 15 -7.15 13.18 -36.47
N LEU A 16 -7.05 13.21 -35.14
CA LEU A 16 -6.61 12.05 -34.33
C LEU A 16 -7.59 10.88 -34.51
N MET A 17 -8.90 11.11 -34.44
CA MET A 17 -9.90 10.07 -34.66
C MET A 17 -9.90 9.53 -36.10
N ALA A 18 -9.60 10.33 -37.10
CA ALA A 18 -9.50 9.89 -38.50
C ALA A 18 -8.26 9.00 -38.75
N ILE A 19 -7.16 9.21 -38.01
CA ILE A 19 -5.95 8.40 -38.12
C ILE A 19 -6.12 7.06 -37.38
N THR A 20 -6.90 7.01 -36.29
CA THR A 20 -7.17 5.79 -35.51
C THR A 20 -8.39 4.99 -35.99
N GLY A 21 -9.14 5.52 -36.97
CA GLY A 21 -10.43 5.00 -37.44
C GLY A 21 -10.40 3.75 -38.31
N THR A 22 -9.29 3.03 -38.42
CA THR A 22 -9.20 1.79 -39.18
C THR A 22 -8.62 0.60 -38.42
N VAL A 23 -8.87 0.50 -37.12
CA VAL A 23 -8.57 -0.74 -36.41
C VAL A 23 -9.82 -1.14 -35.60
N ALA A 24 -10.81 -1.69 -36.31
CA ALA A 24 -11.92 -2.43 -35.71
C ALA A 24 -11.48 -3.84 -35.26
N ILE A 25 -10.23 -4.03 -34.91
CA ILE A 25 -9.69 -5.25 -34.33
C ILE A 25 -9.00 -4.85 -33.03
N GLY A 26 -9.70 -4.99 -31.90
CA GLY A 26 -9.07 -4.88 -30.59
C GLY A 26 -9.59 -3.80 -29.63
N ALA A 27 -10.79 -3.27 -29.84
CA ALA A 27 -11.40 -2.37 -28.83
C ALA A 27 -11.50 -3.05 -27.46
N GLU A 28 -11.54 -4.37 -27.40
CA GLU A 28 -11.51 -5.13 -26.15
C GLU A 28 -10.13 -5.13 -25.47
N LEU A 29 -9.03 -4.99 -26.23
CA LEU A 29 -7.67 -4.92 -25.68
C LEU A 29 -7.36 -3.56 -25.03
N PHE A 30 -8.04 -2.49 -25.45
CA PHE A 30 -7.89 -1.16 -24.83
C PHE A 30 -8.80 -0.96 -23.62
N LEU A 31 -9.89 -1.71 -23.51
CA LEU A 31 -10.80 -1.68 -22.35
C LEU A 31 -10.39 -2.67 -21.27
N THR A 32 -9.64 -3.70 -21.60
CA THR A 32 -8.92 -4.53 -20.66
C THR A 32 -7.50 -4.00 -20.51
N GLY A 33 -7.34 -2.75 -20.04
CA GLY A 33 -6.05 -2.28 -19.57
C GLY A 33 -5.41 -3.37 -18.75
N CYS A 34 -4.09 -3.59 -18.88
CA CYS A 34 -3.32 -4.67 -18.24
C CYS A 34 -3.81 -4.98 -16.82
N ARG A 35 -4.84 -5.79 -16.71
CA ARG A 35 -5.24 -6.41 -15.46
C ARG A 35 -4.31 -7.58 -15.26
N SER A 36 -3.18 -7.31 -14.61
CA SER A 36 -2.39 -8.38 -14.00
C SER A 36 -3.34 -9.22 -13.13
N PRO A 37 -3.23 -10.56 -13.13
CA PRO A 37 -3.97 -11.41 -12.20
C PRO A 37 -3.83 -10.95 -10.74
N ASP A 38 -2.74 -10.28 -10.42
CA ASP A 38 -2.46 -9.70 -9.11
C ASP A 38 -3.22 -8.38 -8.85
N ALA A 39 -3.65 -7.65 -9.88
CA ALA A 39 -4.51 -6.48 -9.72
C ALA A 39 -5.88 -6.86 -9.11
N ALA A 40 -6.36 -8.08 -9.30
CA ALA A 40 -7.58 -8.57 -8.66
C ALA A 40 -7.41 -8.71 -7.14
N LYS A 41 -6.22 -9.07 -6.66
CA LYS A 41 -5.90 -9.14 -5.22
C LYS A 41 -5.77 -7.76 -4.57
N ARG A 42 -5.44 -6.73 -5.34
CA ARG A 42 -5.40 -5.33 -4.85
C ARG A 42 -6.77 -4.72 -4.65
N THR A 43 -7.79 -5.20 -5.37
CA THR A 43 -9.15 -4.68 -5.25
C THR A 43 -9.87 -5.18 -4.00
N GLU A 44 -9.36 -6.24 -3.35
CA GLU A 44 -9.95 -6.75 -2.14
C GLU A 44 -9.51 -5.88 -0.94
N PRO A 45 -10.45 -5.18 -0.29
CA PRO A 45 -10.13 -4.35 0.87
C PRO A 45 -9.61 -5.21 2.02
N LEU A 46 -8.87 -4.59 2.94
CA LEU A 46 -8.52 -5.26 4.19
C LEU A 46 -9.79 -5.65 4.93
N THR A 47 -9.80 -6.84 5.50
CA THR A 47 -10.87 -7.28 6.40
C THR A 47 -10.94 -6.39 7.63
N PRO A 48 -12.09 -6.33 8.33
CA PRO A 48 -12.19 -5.60 9.59
C PRO A 48 -11.14 -6.02 10.63
N ALA A 49 -10.75 -7.31 10.65
CA ALA A 49 -9.72 -7.82 11.55
C ALA A 49 -8.31 -7.34 11.15
N GLU A 50 -7.99 -7.33 9.85
CA GLU A 50 -6.72 -6.79 9.35
C GLU A 50 -6.63 -5.28 9.60
N LEU A 51 -7.73 -4.55 9.45
CA LEU A 51 -7.78 -3.11 9.74
C LEU A 51 -7.59 -2.84 11.24
N ALA A 52 -8.27 -3.60 12.12
CA ALA A 52 -8.10 -3.48 13.56
C ALA A 52 -6.64 -3.78 13.99
N LEU A 53 -6.01 -4.78 13.37
CA LEU A 53 -4.60 -5.07 13.60
C LEU A 53 -3.70 -3.91 13.16
N LEU A 54 -3.97 -3.32 12.00
CA LEU A 54 -3.22 -2.18 11.48
C LEU A 54 -3.37 -0.94 12.37
N ASP A 55 -4.59 -0.69 12.88
CA ASP A 55 -4.85 0.37 13.86
C ASP A 55 -4.03 0.20 15.14
N GLU A 56 -3.92 -1.03 15.67
CA GLU A 56 -3.13 -1.30 16.88
C GLU A 56 -1.61 -1.24 16.61
N ILE A 57 -1.17 -1.59 15.41
CA ILE A 57 0.24 -1.40 15.00
C ILE A 57 0.55 0.09 14.94
N ALA A 58 -0.28 0.89 14.30
CA ALA A 58 -0.10 2.33 14.19
C ALA A 58 -0.14 3.02 15.57
N GLU A 59 -1.10 2.65 16.44
CA GLU A 59 -1.21 3.17 17.80
C GLU A 59 0.00 2.79 18.67
N THR A 60 0.62 1.63 18.42
CA THR A 60 1.84 1.23 19.14
C THR A 60 3.05 2.05 18.69
N ILE A 61 3.07 2.50 17.42
CA ILE A 61 4.14 3.35 16.87
C ILE A 61 3.97 4.82 17.32
N ILE A 62 2.75 5.35 17.27
CA ILE A 62 2.39 6.72 17.70
C ILE A 62 1.25 6.58 18.72
N PRO A 63 1.58 6.39 20.00
CA PRO A 63 0.58 6.18 21.03
C PRO A 63 -0.12 7.48 21.41
N THR A 64 -1.34 7.34 21.91
CA THR A 64 -2.06 8.43 22.58
C THR A 64 -1.29 8.91 23.81
N THR A 65 -1.09 10.21 23.90
CA THR A 65 -0.48 10.91 25.03
C THR A 65 -1.38 12.11 25.41
N ASP A 66 -0.83 13.30 25.52
CA ASP A 66 -1.60 14.55 25.64
C ASP A 66 -2.26 14.95 24.31
N SER A 67 -1.87 14.29 23.21
CA SER A 67 -2.47 14.39 21.89
C SER A 67 -3.07 13.05 21.45
N PRO A 68 -4.03 13.04 20.52
CA PRO A 68 -4.56 11.81 19.94
C PRO A 68 -3.45 10.97 19.32
N GLY A 69 -3.49 9.64 19.55
CA GLY A 69 -2.61 8.68 18.88
C GLY A 69 -3.08 8.35 17.46
N ALA A 70 -2.29 7.52 16.76
CA ALA A 70 -2.52 7.16 15.37
C ALA A 70 -3.91 6.55 15.11
N LYS A 71 -4.41 5.73 16.04
CA LYS A 71 -5.73 5.10 15.94
C LYS A 71 -6.84 6.15 15.98
N ALA A 72 -6.80 7.08 16.93
CA ALA A 72 -7.78 8.15 17.04
C ALA A 72 -7.72 9.15 15.87
N ALA A 73 -6.55 9.32 15.26
CA ALA A 73 -6.36 10.12 14.06
C ALA A 73 -6.81 9.43 12.76
N GLY A 74 -7.19 8.14 12.81
CA GLY A 74 -7.64 7.40 11.63
C GLY A 74 -6.49 6.96 10.69
N VAL A 75 -5.29 6.80 11.22
CA VAL A 75 -4.09 6.45 10.45
C VAL A 75 -4.20 5.06 9.82
N GLY A 76 -4.85 4.09 10.46
CA GLY A 76 -5.02 2.75 9.89
C GLY A 76 -5.77 2.73 8.57
N PRO A 77 -6.97 3.34 8.44
CA PRO A 77 -7.66 3.52 7.16
C PRO A 77 -6.83 4.26 6.11
N PHE A 78 -6.08 5.29 6.50
CA PHE A 78 -5.15 6.01 5.62
C PHE A 78 -4.07 5.09 5.05
N ILE A 79 -3.40 4.30 5.92
CA ILE A 79 -2.38 3.33 5.49
C ILE A 79 -2.97 2.30 4.53
N ALA A 80 -4.14 1.74 4.84
CA ALA A 80 -4.80 0.75 4.02
C ALA A 80 -5.11 1.27 2.60
N ALA A 81 -5.63 2.51 2.50
CA ALA A 81 -5.94 3.16 1.23
C ALA A 81 -4.65 3.48 0.46
N THR A 82 -3.67 4.09 1.10
CA THR A 82 -2.40 4.49 0.47
C THR A 82 -1.61 3.29 -0.02
N ALA A 83 -1.51 2.22 0.78
CA ALA A 83 -0.82 1.00 0.37
C ALA A 83 -1.48 0.36 -0.85
N ARG A 84 -2.82 0.31 -0.90
CA ARG A 84 -3.56 -0.23 -2.05
C ARG A 84 -3.35 0.60 -3.31
N ASP A 85 -3.37 1.92 -3.19
CA ASP A 85 -3.43 2.83 -4.34
C ASP A 85 -2.03 3.24 -4.85
N CYS A 86 -1.01 3.25 -3.98
CA CYS A 86 0.32 3.79 -4.29
C CYS A 86 1.44 2.75 -4.37
N TYR A 87 1.30 1.57 -3.74
CA TYR A 87 2.36 0.56 -3.81
C TYR A 87 2.27 -0.25 -5.11
N ASP A 88 3.43 -0.70 -5.62
CA ASP A 88 3.48 -1.73 -6.64
C ASP A 88 3.04 -3.10 -6.10
N ASP A 89 2.91 -4.10 -6.98
CA ASP A 89 2.38 -5.42 -6.62
C ASP A 89 3.26 -6.13 -5.58
N ALA A 90 4.57 -6.00 -5.67
CA ALA A 90 5.52 -6.64 -4.77
C ALA A 90 5.49 -6.00 -3.38
N ALA A 91 5.47 -4.66 -3.31
CA ALA A 91 5.37 -3.92 -2.06
C ALA A 91 4.01 -4.14 -1.37
N TYR A 92 2.90 -4.13 -2.14
CA TYR A 92 1.58 -4.41 -1.58
C TYR A 92 1.45 -5.83 -1.05
N ALA A 93 1.96 -6.84 -1.77
CA ALA A 93 1.98 -8.22 -1.30
C ALA A 93 2.84 -8.37 -0.03
N SER A 94 4.00 -7.70 0.03
CA SER A 94 4.83 -7.64 1.22
C SER A 94 4.11 -7.00 2.40
N PHE A 95 3.46 -5.85 2.19
CA PHE A 95 2.67 -5.15 3.19
C PHE A 95 1.54 -6.03 3.74
N ARG A 96 0.69 -6.58 2.87
CA ARG A 96 -0.46 -7.39 3.28
C ARG A 96 -0.03 -8.70 3.97
N GLY A 97 0.97 -9.38 3.42
CA GLY A 97 1.56 -10.56 4.06
C GLY A 97 2.20 -10.26 5.41
N GLY A 98 2.69 -9.04 5.60
CA GLY A 98 3.27 -8.56 6.84
C GLY A 98 2.29 -8.53 8.01
N LEU A 99 1.02 -8.21 7.79
CA LEU A 99 -0.02 -8.22 8.82
C LEU A 99 -0.13 -9.61 9.46
N ALA A 100 -0.23 -10.65 8.62
CA ALA A 100 -0.29 -12.04 9.11
C ALA A 100 1.00 -12.46 9.84
N LYS A 101 2.18 -12.00 9.37
CA LYS A 101 3.46 -12.28 10.03
C LYS A 101 3.56 -11.65 11.42
N ILE A 102 3.08 -10.42 11.60
CA ILE A 102 3.09 -9.73 12.91
C ILE A 102 2.18 -10.47 13.89
N ASP A 103 0.96 -10.84 13.48
CA ASP A 103 0.03 -11.58 14.35
C ASP A 103 0.57 -12.97 14.70
N ALA A 104 1.16 -13.68 13.74
CA ALA A 104 1.80 -14.97 13.97
C ALA A 104 3.02 -14.86 14.92
N ALA A 105 3.83 -13.81 14.79
CA ALA A 105 4.96 -13.56 15.70
C ALA A 105 4.48 -13.28 17.14
N SER A 106 3.40 -12.49 17.28
CA SER A 106 2.76 -12.24 18.58
C SER A 106 2.28 -13.53 19.22
N ARG A 107 1.53 -14.36 18.48
CA ARG A 107 1.05 -15.67 18.97
C ARG A 107 2.18 -16.61 19.35
N LYS A 108 3.25 -16.64 18.59
CA LYS A 108 4.42 -17.45 18.91
C LYS A 108 5.09 -17.02 20.21
N ARG A 109 5.12 -15.71 20.50
CA ARG A 109 5.82 -15.12 21.63
C ARG A 109 5.00 -15.18 22.93
N SER A 110 3.73 -14.83 22.86
CA SER A 110 2.86 -14.66 24.05
C SER A 110 1.62 -15.57 24.08
N GLY A 111 1.38 -16.36 23.03
CA GLY A 111 0.17 -17.17 22.88
C GLY A 111 -1.08 -16.37 22.49
N LYS A 112 -0.96 -15.04 22.34
CA LYS A 112 -2.06 -14.11 22.04
C LYS A 112 -1.87 -13.46 20.68
N SER A 113 -2.98 -13.05 20.05
CA SER A 113 -2.90 -12.18 18.87
C SER A 113 -2.25 -10.83 19.23
N PHE A 114 -1.76 -10.11 18.23
CA PHE A 114 -1.16 -8.79 18.47
C PHE A 114 -2.15 -7.83 19.13
N VAL A 115 -3.41 -7.84 18.69
CA VAL A 115 -4.48 -6.99 19.24
C VAL A 115 -4.78 -7.30 20.70
N GLU A 116 -4.69 -8.58 21.12
CA GLU A 116 -4.94 -9.04 22.48
C GLU A 116 -3.73 -8.90 23.42
N SER A 117 -2.54 -8.61 22.85
CA SER A 117 -1.31 -8.44 23.62
C SER A 117 -1.31 -7.13 24.39
N SER A 118 -0.60 -7.07 25.50
CA SER A 118 -0.39 -5.85 26.25
C SER A 118 0.42 -4.82 25.47
N ALA A 119 0.30 -3.54 25.80
CA ALA A 119 1.07 -2.47 25.18
C ALA A 119 2.59 -2.74 25.22
N SER A 120 3.10 -3.23 26.34
CA SER A 120 4.51 -3.58 26.50
C SER A 120 4.95 -4.73 25.56
N GLU A 121 4.13 -5.77 25.41
CA GLU A 121 4.42 -6.89 24.48
C GLU A 121 4.41 -6.43 23.04
N ARG A 122 3.43 -5.58 22.66
CA ARG A 122 3.35 -4.98 21.32
C ARG A 122 4.57 -4.12 21.00
N THR A 123 4.94 -3.23 21.91
CA THR A 123 6.13 -2.36 21.75
C THR A 123 7.40 -3.19 21.57
N SER A 124 7.63 -4.18 22.44
CA SER A 124 8.80 -5.05 22.34
C SER A 124 8.88 -5.80 21.02
N LEU A 125 7.75 -6.28 20.49
CA LEU A 125 7.69 -6.96 19.20
C LEU A 125 8.00 -5.98 18.05
N LEU A 126 7.40 -4.79 18.06
CA LEU A 126 7.66 -3.82 16.98
C LEU A 126 9.08 -3.27 17.00
N GLU A 127 9.72 -3.13 18.17
CA GLU A 127 11.13 -2.78 18.27
C GLU A 127 12.05 -3.85 17.69
N GLU A 128 11.71 -5.13 17.87
CA GLU A 128 12.44 -6.24 17.24
C GLU A 128 12.31 -6.19 15.73
N LEU A 129 11.09 -6.01 15.22
CA LEU A 129 10.83 -5.85 13.78
C LEU A 129 11.50 -4.59 13.20
N ASP A 130 11.64 -3.52 13.98
CA ASP A 130 12.37 -2.32 13.53
C ASP A 130 13.87 -2.59 13.38
N ARG A 131 14.46 -3.40 14.26
CA ARG A 131 15.84 -3.85 14.09
C ARG A 131 16.01 -4.76 12.88
N GLU A 132 15.08 -5.72 12.71
CA GLU A 132 15.07 -6.64 11.58
C GLU A 132 14.97 -5.90 10.24
N GLN A 133 14.02 -4.96 10.11
CA GLN A 133 13.84 -4.19 8.88
C GLN A 133 15.06 -3.31 8.55
N ARG A 134 15.77 -2.78 9.57
CA ARG A 134 16.99 -2.01 9.35
C ARG A 134 18.13 -2.88 8.81
N ALA A 135 18.33 -4.06 9.39
CA ALA A 135 19.31 -5.01 8.90
C ALA A 135 19.00 -5.46 7.47
N TYR A 136 17.74 -5.85 7.21
CA TYR A 136 17.27 -6.19 5.87
C TYR A 136 17.50 -5.07 4.86
N THR A 137 17.23 -3.82 5.24
CA THR A 137 17.41 -2.65 4.36
C THR A 137 18.87 -2.41 3.97
N GLN A 138 19.82 -2.73 4.87
CA GLN A 138 21.26 -2.60 4.59
C GLN A 138 21.77 -3.69 3.65
N GLU A 139 21.21 -4.90 3.72
CA GLU A 139 21.61 -6.06 2.93
C GLU A 139 20.84 -6.16 1.59
N ARG A 140 19.71 -5.49 1.48
CA ARG A 140 18.80 -5.53 0.33
C ARG A 140 19.50 -5.09 -0.95
N LYS A 141 19.27 -5.84 -2.03
CA LYS A 141 19.70 -5.50 -3.39
C LYS A 141 18.55 -4.81 -4.13
N GLY A 142 18.91 -3.92 -5.05
CA GLY A 142 18.06 -2.93 -5.73
C GLY A 142 16.58 -3.26 -5.96
N ASP A 143 16.28 -4.43 -6.52
CA ASP A 143 14.91 -4.81 -6.94
C ASP A 143 14.12 -5.63 -5.90
N ASP A 144 14.72 -5.96 -4.75
CA ASP A 144 14.00 -6.69 -3.70
C ASP A 144 12.89 -5.82 -3.10
N ALA A 145 11.73 -6.42 -2.80
CA ALA A 145 10.64 -5.70 -2.15
C ALA A 145 11.07 -5.16 -0.78
N PRO A 146 10.60 -3.96 -0.38
CA PRO A 146 10.86 -3.44 0.96
C PRO A 146 10.35 -4.38 2.06
N HIS A 147 11.00 -4.36 3.21
CA HIS A 147 10.52 -5.10 4.37
C HIS A 147 9.13 -4.61 4.79
N TYR A 148 8.20 -5.54 5.04
CA TYR A 148 6.80 -5.22 5.34
C TYR A 148 6.62 -4.23 6.50
N PHE A 149 7.40 -4.38 7.57
CA PHE A 149 7.30 -3.50 8.72
C PHE A 149 7.78 -2.07 8.41
N ARG A 150 8.79 -1.93 7.54
CA ARG A 150 9.23 -0.62 7.05
C ARG A 150 8.09 0.11 6.34
N LEU A 151 7.37 -0.58 5.44
CA LEU A 151 6.24 0.00 4.72
C LEU A 151 5.13 0.50 5.67
N MET A 152 4.80 -0.30 6.69
CA MET A 152 3.80 0.08 7.70
C MET A 152 4.26 1.28 8.53
N LYS A 153 5.52 1.27 8.99
CA LYS A 153 6.08 2.34 9.79
C LYS A 153 6.17 3.66 9.03
N GLU A 154 6.64 3.64 7.79
CA GLU A 154 6.73 4.85 6.94
C GLU A 154 5.34 5.48 6.74
N LEU A 155 4.32 4.69 6.41
CA LEU A 155 2.96 5.20 6.27
C LEU A 155 2.34 5.67 7.59
N THR A 156 2.68 5.05 8.72
CA THR A 156 2.23 5.52 10.04
C THR A 156 2.80 6.90 10.38
N LEU A 157 4.04 7.16 9.99
CA LEU A 157 4.71 8.44 10.26
C LEU A 157 4.29 9.58 9.31
N THR A 158 3.60 9.25 8.21
CA THR A 158 3.15 10.22 7.19
C THR A 158 1.65 10.52 7.25
N GLY A 159 0.85 9.67 7.87
CA GLY A 159 -0.59 9.85 8.10
C GLY A 159 -0.88 10.53 9.41
#